data_7321e9dee7247937facb20c6168b5a61
#
_entry.id   7321e9dee7247937facb20c6168b5a61
#
_cell.length_a   1.000
_cell.length_b   1.000
_cell.length_c   1.000
_cell.angle_alpha   90.00
_cell.angle_beta   90.00
_cell.angle_gamma   90.00
#
_symmetry.space_group_name_H-M   'P 1'
#
loop_
_entity.id
_entity.type
_entity.pdbx_description
1 polymer ?
#
loop_
_entity_poly.entity_id
_entity_poly.type
_entity_poly.pdbx_seq_one_letter_code
_entity_poly.pdbx_strand_id
1 'polypeptide(L)'
;MDPLHIGHVRLIKAAQKLGDELIIILNNDNWLKDKKGFVFMPQRERKEMLESICGVDRVVFTDHQPGEYFKDRSVCRLLKKIRPHIFANGGDRKPDGDPVPEVALCEKLGIEIIYNVGEGGKVQSSSWLLAKVAQANRKS
;
A
#
# COMPACT_ATOMS: atom_id res chain seq x y z
N MET A 1 0.37 4.93 -1.07
CA MET A 1 0.88 5.92 -0.10
C MET A 1 1.57 7.11 -0.78
N ASP A 2 0.83 7.83 -1.55
CA ASP A 2 1.31 9.00 -2.28
C ASP A 2 0.18 10.02 -2.47
N PRO A 3 0.02 11.01 -1.58
CA PRO A 3 0.81 11.24 -0.37
C PRO A 3 0.47 10.30 0.80
N LEU A 4 1.34 10.28 1.79
CA LEU A 4 1.05 9.64 3.07
C LEU A 4 0.00 10.44 3.83
N HIS A 5 -0.89 9.77 4.54
CA HIS A 5 -1.95 10.40 5.32
C HIS A 5 -2.28 9.60 6.58
N ILE A 6 -3.18 10.13 7.40
CA ILE A 6 -3.51 9.53 8.70
C ILE A 6 -4.08 8.11 8.58
N GLY A 7 -4.78 7.81 7.49
CA GLY A 7 -5.29 6.46 7.24
C GLY A 7 -4.18 5.43 7.12
N HIS A 8 -3.07 5.79 6.49
CA HIS A 8 -1.90 4.92 6.40
C HIS A 8 -1.25 4.69 7.78
N VAL A 9 -1.14 5.73 8.59
CA VAL A 9 -0.57 5.61 9.94
C VAL A 9 -1.43 4.69 10.80
N ARG A 10 -2.75 4.82 10.75
CA ARG A 10 -3.68 3.98 11.49
C ARG A 10 -3.62 2.52 11.04
N LEU A 11 -3.52 2.30 9.73
CA LEU A 11 -3.33 0.96 9.17
C LEU A 11 -2.03 0.32 9.69
N ILE A 12 -0.94 1.07 9.66
CA ILE A 12 0.37 0.60 10.12
C ILE A 12 0.33 0.23 11.60
N LYS A 13 -0.26 1.09 12.43
CA LYS A 13 -0.38 0.83 13.87
C LYS A 13 -1.23 -0.40 14.17
N ALA A 14 -2.32 -0.59 13.43
CA ALA A 14 -3.17 -1.76 13.60
C ALA A 14 -2.45 -3.04 13.12
N ALA A 15 -1.71 -2.95 12.02
CA ALA A 15 -0.95 -4.08 11.50
C ALA A 15 0.16 -4.54 12.46
N GLN A 16 0.78 -3.62 13.20
CA GLN A 16 1.80 -3.96 14.19
C GLN A 16 1.32 -4.96 15.25
N LYS A 17 0.04 -4.95 15.54
CA LYS A 17 -0.56 -5.83 16.55
C LYS A 17 -0.78 -7.26 16.04
N LEU A 18 -0.63 -7.49 14.76
CA LEU A 18 -0.91 -8.78 14.13
C LEU A 18 0.29 -9.73 14.12
N GLY A 19 1.49 -9.22 14.37
CA GLY A 19 2.70 -10.04 14.33
C GLY A 19 3.88 -9.37 15.03
N ASP A 20 5.01 -10.07 15.05
CA ASP A 20 6.22 -9.60 15.74
C ASP A 20 7.08 -8.68 14.88
N GLU A 21 6.99 -8.81 13.57
CA GLU A 21 7.74 -8.00 12.61
C GLU A 21 6.79 -7.39 11.60
N LEU A 22 6.93 -6.10 11.34
CA LEU A 22 6.14 -5.39 10.34
C LEU A 22 7.01 -4.97 9.17
N ILE A 23 6.67 -5.51 8.00
CA ILE A 23 7.29 -5.15 6.72
C ILE A 23 6.25 -4.42 5.89
N ILE A 24 6.57 -3.23 5.42
CA ILE A 24 5.69 -2.46 4.53
C ILE A 24 6.14 -2.68 3.09
N ILE A 25 5.22 -3.11 2.24
CA ILE A 25 5.44 -3.18 0.80
C ILE A 25 4.93 -1.87 0.19
N LEU A 26 5.83 -1.14 -0.42
CA LEU A 26 5.58 0.18 -0.98
C LEU A 26 5.68 0.15 -2.49
N ASN A 27 4.63 0.61 -3.17
CA ASN A 27 4.66 0.71 -4.63
C ASN A 27 5.70 1.74 -5.06
N ASN A 28 6.55 1.36 -6.02
CA ASN A 28 7.60 2.25 -6.50
C ASN A 28 7.05 3.38 -7.39
N ASP A 29 7.92 4.30 -7.79
CA ASP A 29 7.52 5.45 -8.61
C ASP A 29 7.01 5.04 -9.98
N ASN A 30 7.55 3.98 -10.58
CA ASN A 30 7.08 3.48 -11.88
C ASN A 30 5.60 3.06 -11.80
N TRP A 31 5.23 2.35 -10.75
CA TRP A 31 3.85 1.94 -10.51
C TRP A 31 2.92 3.16 -10.38
N LEU A 32 3.35 4.17 -9.63
CA LEU A 32 2.55 5.38 -9.42
C LEU A 32 2.40 6.21 -10.69
N LYS A 33 3.47 6.35 -11.49
CA LYS A 33 3.42 7.06 -12.76
C LYS A 33 2.43 6.41 -13.72
N ASP A 34 2.43 5.08 -13.79
CA ASP A 34 1.50 4.36 -14.65
C ASP A 34 0.06 4.51 -14.17
N LYS A 35 -0.16 4.47 -12.85
CA LYS A 35 -1.50 4.59 -12.27
C LYS A 35 -2.08 6.00 -12.37
N LYS A 36 -1.30 7.01 -11.99
CA LYS A 36 -1.79 8.40 -11.84
C LYS A 36 -1.28 9.38 -12.88
N GLY A 37 -0.23 9.00 -13.61
CA GLY A 37 0.46 9.92 -14.53
C GLY A 37 1.54 10.78 -13.89
N PHE A 38 1.67 10.77 -12.55
CA PHE A 38 2.69 11.54 -11.84
C PHE A 38 3.00 10.91 -10.47
N VAL A 39 4.11 11.35 -9.87
CA VAL A 39 4.48 11.01 -8.50
C VAL A 39 4.41 12.28 -7.65
N PHE A 40 3.62 12.27 -6.59
CA PHE A 40 3.49 13.41 -5.67
C PHE A 40 4.66 13.44 -4.68
N MET A 41 4.93 12.31 -4.03
CA MET A 41 6.08 12.13 -3.13
C MET A 41 7.01 11.08 -3.72
N PRO A 42 8.27 11.42 -4.04
CA PRO A 42 9.23 10.43 -4.55
C PRO A 42 9.37 9.24 -3.63
N GLN A 43 9.61 8.05 -4.20
CA GLN A 43 9.68 6.82 -3.42
C GLN A 43 10.70 6.87 -2.29
N ARG A 44 11.82 7.52 -2.49
CA ARG A 44 12.87 7.68 -1.49
C ARG A 44 12.37 8.41 -0.25
N GLU A 45 11.60 9.48 -0.43
CA GLU A 45 11.01 10.24 0.67
C GLU A 45 9.90 9.47 1.37
N ARG A 46 9.06 8.78 0.61
CA ARG A 46 8.00 7.93 1.17
C ARG A 46 8.59 6.84 2.06
N LYS A 47 9.66 6.20 1.60
CA LYS A 47 10.36 5.18 2.38
C LYS A 47 10.91 5.74 3.68
N GLU A 48 11.60 6.87 3.62
CA GLU A 48 12.19 7.51 4.79
C GLU A 48 11.13 7.87 5.83
N MET A 49 10.00 8.43 5.39
CA MET A 49 8.89 8.75 6.29
C MET A 49 8.31 7.50 6.96
N LEU A 50 8.12 6.43 6.21
CA LEU A 50 7.60 5.18 6.75
C LEU A 50 8.56 4.52 7.72
N GLU A 51 9.84 4.55 7.43
CA GLU A 51 10.87 4.01 8.33
C GLU A 51 10.95 4.78 9.66
N SER A 52 10.49 6.02 9.67
CA SER A 52 10.46 6.86 10.87
C SER A 52 9.29 6.52 11.80
N ILE A 53 8.33 5.74 11.35
CA ILE A 53 7.19 5.35 12.18
C ILE A 53 7.61 4.23 13.14
N CYS A 54 7.35 4.45 14.42
CA CYS A 54 7.68 3.48 15.46
C CYS A 54 7.01 2.12 15.19
N GLY A 55 7.79 1.04 15.26
CA GLY A 55 7.31 -0.32 15.06
C GLY A 55 7.37 -0.82 13.62
N VAL A 56 7.82 0.01 12.68
CA VAL A 56 8.09 -0.42 11.31
C VAL A 56 9.50 -1.01 11.26
N ASP A 57 9.62 -2.28 10.91
CA ASP A 57 10.91 -2.97 10.87
C ASP A 57 11.61 -2.81 9.53
N ARG A 58 10.87 -2.91 8.44
CA ARG A 58 11.40 -2.75 7.08
C ARG A 58 10.39 -2.14 6.13
N VAL A 59 10.89 -1.40 5.15
CA VAL A 59 10.11 -0.92 4.00
C VAL A 59 10.76 -1.46 2.74
N VAL A 60 9.98 -2.15 1.91
CA VAL A 60 10.45 -2.78 0.68
C VAL A 60 9.67 -2.23 -0.50
N PHE A 61 10.37 -1.84 -1.57
CA PHE A 61 9.71 -1.39 -2.80
C PHE A 61 9.28 -2.56 -3.67
N THR A 62 8.18 -2.36 -4.40
CA THR A 62 7.89 -3.21 -5.55
C THR A 62 8.95 -2.96 -6.62
N ASP A 63 9.13 -3.92 -7.51
CA ASP A 63 10.14 -3.84 -8.58
C ASP A 63 9.53 -3.60 -9.95
N HIS A 64 8.38 -2.91 -10.01
CA HIS A 64 7.70 -2.62 -11.27
C HIS A 64 8.56 -1.76 -12.20
N GLN A 65 8.65 -2.20 -13.45
CA GLN A 65 9.28 -1.44 -14.52
C GLN A 65 8.27 -0.47 -15.15
N PRO A 66 8.72 0.56 -15.91
CA PRO A 66 7.79 1.44 -16.61
C PRO A 66 6.84 0.64 -17.50
N GLY A 67 5.53 0.89 -17.38
CA GLY A 67 4.47 0.20 -18.13
C GLY A 67 4.04 -1.14 -17.54
N GLU A 68 4.74 -1.70 -16.58
CA GLU A 68 4.43 -3.02 -16.02
C GLU A 68 3.13 -3.02 -15.22
N TYR A 69 2.71 -1.88 -14.67
CA TYR A 69 1.43 -1.73 -13.97
C TYR A 69 0.26 -2.26 -14.78
N PHE A 70 0.26 -2.05 -16.09
CA PHE A 70 -0.83 -2.47 -16.97
C PHE A 70 -0.86 -3.98 -17.22
N LYS A 71 0.23 -4.67 -16.95
CA LYS A 71 0.35 -6.13 -17.07
C LYS A 71 0.18 -6.82 -15.72
N ASP A 72 0.84 -6.31 -14.70
CA ASP A 72 0.82 -6.85 -13.34
C ASP A 72 1.04 -5.72 -12.34
N ARG A 73 -0.03 -5.29 -11.68
CA ARG A 73 0.00 -4.27 -10.64
C ARG A 73 0.04 -4.86 -9.23
N SER A 74 0.17 -6.17 -9.12
CA SER A 74 0.14 -6.88 -7.85
C SER A 74 1.48 -6.86 -7.12
N VAL A 75 1.46 -7.26 -5.85
CA VAL A 75 2.66 -7.45 -5.03
C VAL A 75 3.06 -8.92 -4.92
N CYS A 76 2.54 -9.76 -5.80
CA CYS A 76 2.77 -11.20 -5.75
C CYS A 76 4.24 -11.60 -5.75
N ARG A 77 5.07 -10.93 -6.54
CA ARG A 77 6.50 -11.22 -6.58
C ARG A 77 7.17 -11.01 -5.23
N LEU A 78 6.81 -9.95 -4.52
CA LEU A 78 7.35 -9.68 -3.18
C LEU A 78 6.79 -10.66 -2.14
N LEU A 79 5.53 -11.05 -2.23
CA LEU A 79 4.95 -12.04 -1.34
C LEU A 79 5.65 -13.39 -1.48
N LYS A 80 6.00 -13.80 -2.70
CA LYS A 80 6.79 -15.01 -2.94
C LYS A 80 8.18 -14.92 -2.31
N LYS A 81 8.78 -13.75 -2.35
CA LYS A 81 10.14 -13.50 -1.88
C LYS A 81 10.20 -13.40 -0.36
N ILE A 82 9.28 -12.65 0.24
CA ILE A 82 9.25 -12.37 1.68
C ILE A 82 8.61 -13.51 2.45
N ARG A 83 7.54 -14.11 1.92
CA ARG A 83 6.75 -15.17 2.55
C ARG A 83 6.32 -14.82 3.97
N PRO A 84 5.57 -13.72 4.15
CA PRO A 84 5.10 -13.36 5.49
C PRO A 84 4.07 -14.37 6.00
N HIS A 85 3.85 -14.40 7.30
CA HIS A 85 2.78 -15.22 7.89
C HIS A 85 1.41 -14.59 7.63
N ILE A 86 1.35 -13.26 7.65
CA ILE A 86 0.12 -12.50 7.50
C ILE A 86 0.33 -11.41 6.43
N PHE A 87 -0.65 -11.28 5.54
CA PHE A 87 -0.75 -10.18 4.59
C PHE A 87 -1.92 -9.31 4.99
N ALA A 88 -1.64 -8.12 5.53
CA ALA A 88 -2.65 -7.21 6.05
C ALA A 88 -3.09 -6.20 4.99
N ASN A 89 -4.40 -6.05 4.82
CA ASN A 89 -5.01 -5.12 3.88
C ASN A 89 -5.90 -4.11 4.59
N GLY A 90 -5.93 -2.88 4.08
CA GLY A 90 -6.77 -1.82 4.62
C GLY A 90 -8.27 -2.01 4.32
N GLY A 91 -9.08 -1.09 4.85
CA GLY A 91 -10.52 -1.20 4.87
C GLY A 91 -11.25 -1.19 3.53
N ASP A 92 -10.60 -0.76 2.45
CA ASP A 92 -11.24 -0.70 1.12
C ASP A 92 -11.21 -2.03 0.38
N ARG A 93 -10.37 -2.97 0.81
CA ARG A 93 -10.28 -4.29 0.19
C ARG A 93 -11.24 -5.26 0.86
N LYS A 94 -11.98 -6.00 0.03
CA LYS A 94 -12.95 -7.00 0.47
C LYS A 94 -12.61 -8.36 -0.14
N PRO A 95 -12.91 -9.46 0.57
CA PRO A 95 -12.66 -10.81 0.05
C PRO A 95 -13.36 -11.07 -1.29
N ASP A 96 -14.57 -10.53 -1.46
CA ASP A 96 -15.41 -10.72 -2.64
C ASP A 96 -15.32 -9.58 -3.64
N GLY A 97 -14.41 -8.63 -3.41
CA GLY A 97 -14.17 -7.51 -4.30
C GLY A 97 -13.44 -7.92 -5.57
N ASP A 98 -12.66 -7.02 -6.12
CA ASP A 98 -11.87 -7.32 -7.31
C ASP A 98 -11.07 -8.60 -7.13
N PRO A 99 -11.02 -9.47 -8.17
CA PRO A 99 -10.16 -10.64 -8.13
C PRO A 99 -8.71 -10.15 -7.94
N VAL A 100 -8.20 -10.36 -6.75
CA VAL A 100 -6.87 -9.92 -6.37
C VAL A 100 -5.92 -11.09 -6.56
N PRO A 101 -4.92 -10.99 -7.46
CA PRO A 101 -3.97 -12.07 -7.71
C PRO A 101 -3.30 -12.58 -6.43
N GLU A 102 -3.15 -11.70 -5.45
CA GLU A 102 -2.57 -12.03 -4.16
C GLU A 102 -3.36 -13.08 -3.38
N VAL A 103 -4.69 -13.13 -3.54
CA VAL A 103 -5.54 -14.10 -2.83
C VAL A 103 -5.16 -15.54 -3.19
N ALA A 104 -5.10 -15.82 -4.48
CA ALA A 104 -4.75 -17.17 -4.96
C ALA A 104 -3.33 -17.55 -4.53
N LEU A 105 -2.39 -16.61 -4.62
CA LEU A 105 -1.02 -16.85 -4.21
C LEU A 105 -0.90 -17.12 -2.71
N CYS A 106 -1.58 -16.33 -1.89
CA CYS A 106 -1.56 -16.48 -0.43
C CYS A 106 -2.13 -17.84 -0.01
N GLU A 107 -3.21 -18.29 -0.65
CA GLU A 107 -3.75 -19.63 -0.40
C GLU A 107 -2.72 -20.72 -0.71
N LYS A 108 -2.04 -20.58 -1.83
CA LYS A 108 -1.01 -21.54 -2.26
C LYS A 108 0.19 -21.58 -1.31
N LEU A 109 0.60 -20.43 -0.78
CA LEU A 109 1.76 -20.30 0.09
C LEU A 109 1.44 -20.45 1.59
N GLY A 110 0.17 -20.57 1.95
CA GLY A 110 -0.23 -20.66 3.35
C GLY A 110 -0.15 -19.34 4.10
N ILE A 111 -0.26 -18.21 3.40
CA ILE A 111 -0.25 -16.88 3.97
C ILE A 111 -1.67 -16.49 4.35
N GLU A 112 -1.88 -16.08 5.61
CA GLU A 112 -3.18 -15.59 6.07
C GLU A 112 -3.40 -14.16 5.56
N ILE A 113 -4.55 -13.90 4.93
CA ILE A 113 -4.93 -12.55 4.53
C ILE A 113 -5.90 -12.00 5.56
N ILE A 114 -5.62 -10.81 6.09
CA ILE A 114 -6.50 -10.11 7.01
C ILE A 114 -6.97 -8.82 6.32
N TYR A 115 -8.27 -8.63 6.27
CA TYR A 115 -8.90 -7.46 5.65
C TYR A 115 -9.33 -6.45 6.70
N ASN A 116 -9.63 -5.24 6.27
CA ASN A 116 -10.18 -4.17 7.10
C ASN A 116 -9.30 -3.85 8.33
N VAL A 117 -8.00 -3.94 8.14
CA VAL A 117 -7.03 -3.56 9.18
C VAL A 117 -7.05 -2.04 9.30
N GLY A 118 -7.13 -1.53 10.56
CA GLY A 118 -7.13 -0.09 10.81
C GLY A 118 -8.51 0.50 11.05
N GLU A 119 -9.42 -0.24 11.59
CA GLU A 119 -10.76 0.15 12.09
C GLU A 119 -11.48 1.34 11.44
N GLY A 120 -12.78 1.22 11.23
CA GLY A 120 -13.65 2.32 10.79
C GLY A 120 -13.63 2.58 9.29
N GLY A 121 -12.96 1.73 8.50
CA GLY A 121 -12.91 1.87 7.05
C GLY A 121 -12.04 3.04 6.60
N LYS A 122 -12.37 3.62 5.45
CA LYS A 122 -11.56 4.66 4.82
C LYS A 122 -11.82 6.03 5.46
N VAL A 123 -10.87 6.52 6.26
CA VAL A 123 -10.95 7.83 6.91
C VAL A 123 -10.30 8.95 6.09
N GLN A 124 -9.41 8.61 5.17
CA GLN A 124 -8.74 9.56 4.28
C GLN A 124 -8.20 8.80 3.08
N SER A 125 -7.91 9.49 1.98
CA SER A 125 -7.23 8.90 0.83
C SER A 125 -6.33 9.89 0.13
N SER A 126 -5.31 9.36 -0.54
CA SER A 126 -4.41 10.18 -1.36
C SER A 126 -5.18 10.87 -2.49
N SER A 127 -6.14 10.17 -3.11
CA SER A 127 -6.98 10.72 -4.16
C SER A 127 -7.83 11.89 -3.67
N TRP A 128 -8.40 11.80 -2.47
CA TRP A 128 -9.19 12.90 -1.87
C TRP A 128 -8.31 14.12 -1.60
N LEU A 129 -7.09 13.91 -1.08
CA LEU A 129 -6.16 15.00 -0.81
C LEU A 129 -5.73 15.69 -2.10
N LEU A 130 -5.41 14.92 -3.13
CA LEU A 130 -5.04 15.47 -4.44
C LEU A 130 -6.20 16.19 -5.12
N ALA A 131 -7.43 15.69 -4.96
CA ALA A 131 -8.63 16.36 -5.47
C ALA A 131 -8.84 17.72 -4.81
N LYS A 132 -8.57 17.86 -3.52
CA LYS A 132 -8.66 19.15 -2.83
C LYS A 132 -7.68 20.17 -3.40
N VAL A 133 -6.46 19.77 -3.71
CA VAL A 133 -5.46 20.64 -4.33
C VAL A 133 -5.93 21.11 -5.70
N ALA A 134 -6.42 20.20 -6.53
CA ALA A 134 -6.94 20.51 -7.86
C ALA A 134 -8.11 21.49 -7.77
N GLN A 135 -9.04 21.30 -6.83
CA GLN A 135 -10.17 22.17 -6.62
C GLN A 135 -9.73 23.58 -6.17
N ALA A 136 -8.77 23.67 -5.28
CA ALA A 136 -8.21 24.94 -4.82
C ALA A 136 -7.58 25.72 -6.00
N ASN A 137 -6.84 25.03 -6.87
CA ASN A 137 -6.22 25.64 -8.04
C ASN A 137 -7.24 26.18 -9.05
N ARG A 138 -8.42 25.57 -9.15
CA ARG A 138 -9.50 26.07 -10.03
C ARG A 138 -10.15 27.34 -9.52
N LYS A 139 -10.11 27.59 -8.20
CA LYS A 139 -10.72 28.76 -7.57
C LYS A 139 -9.80 29.99 -7.53
N SER A 140 -8.55 29.79 -7.81
CA SER A 140 -7.56 30.89 -7.83
C SER A 140 -7.33 31.53 -9.23
#